data_db26f43bf206103a3dbbd7f1b9b504af
#
_entry.id   db26f43bf206103a3dbbd7f1b9b504af
#
_cell.length_a   1.000
_cell.length_b   1.000
_cell.length_c   1.000
_cell.angle_alpha   90.00
_cell.angle_beta   90.00
_cell.angle_gamma   90.00
#
_symmetry.space_group_name_H-M   'P 1'
#
loop_
_entity.id
_entity.type
_entity.pdbx_description
1 polymer ?
#
loop_
_entity_poly.entity_id
_entity_poly.type
_entity_poly.pdbx_seq_one_letter_code
_entity_poly.pdbx_strand_id
1 'polypeptide(L)'
;MEILLIKIAVIGGLWSAGMFAINKIFGIILKRKEQIHIKFLRSMSKVLLSITACICISGLFTTTKALSATLLTSSSLLVAIVGFAAQQVLADVISGIMLSWSRPFNLGEKVNISSLGISGIVEDMTVRHTVIRTYHNSRMIIPNSVINKAIIENSNYNNDYIGNYMEIAVSYESDLELAMEVMRDTIASHPLVTDIRTDQTEGNKVNVAVKELGDDGIILKATVWT
;
A
#
# COMPACT_ATOMS: atom_id res chain seq x y z
N MET A 1 39.38 1.73 -43.29
CA MET A 1 38.08 2.30 -43.68
C MET A 1 36.99 1.21 -43.76
N GLU A 2 37.25 0.10 -44.42
CA GLU A 2 36.30 -1.02 -44.59
C GLU A 2 35.75 -1.60 -43.26
N ILE A 3 36.64 -1.87 -42.30
CA ILE A 3 36.24 -2.43 -40.98
C ILE A 3 35.30 -1.48 -40.23
N LEU A 4 35.51 -0.18 -40.35
CA LEU A 4 34.64 0.82 -39.73
C LEU A 4 33.26 0.82 -40.36
N LEU A 5 33.17 0.76 -41.69
CA LEU A 5 31.89 0.69 -42.42
C LEU A 5 31.11 -0.58 -42.07
N ILE A 6 31.82 -1.73 -41.94
CA ILE A 6 31.20 -3.00 -41.54
C ILE A 6 30.61 -2.87 -40.12
N LYS A 7 31.35 -2.29 -39.17
CA LYS A 7 30.83 -2.09 -37.77
C LYS A 7 29.63 -1.18 -37.73
N ILE A 8 29.63 -0.09 -38.49
CA ILE A 8 28.46 0.82 -38.58
C ILE A 8 27.25 0.09 -39.20
N ALA A 9 27.46 -0.68 -40.27
CA ALA A 9 26.42 -1.46 -40.92
C ALA A 9 25.83 -2.52 -39.95
N VAL A 10 26.64 -3.19 -39.16
CA VAL A 10 26.20 -4.16 -38.13
C VAL A 10 25.35 -3.48 -37.06
N ILE A 11 25.80 -2.34 -36.52
CA ILE A 11 25.04 -1.60 -35.50
C ILE A 11 23.72 -1.09 -36.07
N GLY A 12 23.72 -0.55 -37.29
CA GLY A 12 22.51 -0.10 -37.99
C GLY A 12 21.55 -1.27 -38.28
N GLY A 13 22.07 -2.44 -38.65
CA GLY A 13 21.27 -3.66 -38.82
C GLY A 13 20.63 -4.13 -37.50
N LEU A 14 21.40 -4.17 -36.41
CA LEU A 14 20.87 -4.53 -35.08
C LEU A 14 19.82 -3.51 -34.58
N TRP A 15 20.04 -2.23 -34.80
CA TRP A 15 19.08 -1.20 -34.47
C TRP A 15 17.77 -1.34 -35.25
N SER A 16 17.87 -1.57 -36.57
CA SER A 16 16.72 -1.80 -37.46
C SER A 16 15.95 -3.06 -37.05
N ALA A 17 16.65 -4.17 -36.77
CA ALA A 17 16.03 -5.40 -36.28
C ALA A 17 15.34 -5.21 -34.93
N GLY A 18 15.99 -4.51 -34.00
CA GLY A 18 15.41 -4.16 -32.69
C GLY A 18 14.16 -3.28 -32.84
N MET A 19 14.20 -2.27 -33.71
CA MET A 19 13.06 -1.39 -33.97
C MET A 19 11.89 -2.16 -34.60
N PHE A 20 12.17 -3.09 -35.51
CA PHE A 20 11.17 -3.99 -36.09
C PHE A 20 10.57 -4.92 -35.03
N ALA A 21 11.39 -5.52 -34.17
CA ALA A 21 10.94 -6.38 -33.08
C ALA A 21 10.03 -5.63 -32.10
N ILE A 22 10.42 -4.42 -31.66
CA ILE A 22 9.61 -3.55 -30.80
C ILE A 22 8.27 -3.27 -31.47
N ASN A 23 8.27 -2.87 -32.76
CA ASN A 23 7.04 -2.58 -33.49
C ASN A 23 6.12 -3.80 -33.60
N LYS A 24 6.69 -4.99 -33.85
CA LYS A 24 5.93 -6.23 -33.99
C LYS A 24 5.34 -6.69 -32.67
N ILE A 25 6.16 -6.73 -31.60
CA ILE A 25 5.73 -7.18 -30.26
C ILE A 25 4.64 -6.26 -29.72
N PHE A 26 4.91 -4.95 -29.67
CA PHE A 26 3.93 -3.98 -29.19
C PHE A 26 2.71 -3.84 -30.11
N GLY A 27 2.87 -4.09 -31.40
CA GLY A 27 1.75 -4.13 -32.36
C GLY A 27 0.77 -5.27 -32.07
N ILE A 28 1.28 -6.45 -31.67
CA ILE A 28 0.44 -7.59 -31.27
C ILE A 28 -0.28 -7.30 -29.96
N ILE A 29 0.42 -6.75 -28.99
CA ILE A 29 -0.13 -6.43 -27.64
C ILE A 29 -1.21 -5.35 -27.76
N LEU A 30 -0.95 -4.28 -28.53
CA LEU A 30 -1.89 -3.16 -28.73
C LEU A 30 -3.15 -3.56 -29.49
N LYS A 31 -3.12 -4.61 -30.35
CA LYS A 31 -4.32 -5.16 -30.99
C LYS A 31 -5.28 -5.84 -29.99
N ARG A 32 -4.77 -6.34 -28.88
CA ARG A 32 -5.57 -7.00 -27.83
C ARG A 32 -6.09 -6.04 -26.75
N LYS A 33 -5.35 -5.00 -26.42
CA LYS A 33 -5.74 -3.99 -25.39
C LYS A 33 -5.12 -2.64 -25.75
N GLU A 34 -5.92 -1.68 -26.17
CA GLU A 34 -5.50 -0.28 -26.31
C GLU A 34 -5.33 0.38 -24.93
N GLN A 35 -4.15 0.21 -24.32
CA GLN A 35 -3.83 0.82 -23.03
C GLN A 35 -2.74 1.88 -23.22
N ILE A 36 -2.95 3.06 -22.64
CA ILE A 36 -2.07 4.24 -22.78
C ILE A 36 -0.65 3.91 -22.33
N HIS A 37 -0.49 3.13 -21.25
CA HIS A 37 0.82 2.74 -20.72
C HIS A 37 1.62 1.85 -21.68
N ILE A 38 0.97 1.03 -22.52
CA ILE A 38 1.64 0.19 -23.52
C ILE A 38 2.17 1.07 -24.66
N LYS A 39 1.40 2.08 -25.08
CA LYS A 39 1.87 3.07 -26.07
C LYS A 39 3.08 3.85 -25.56
N PHE A 40 3.04 4.26 -24.29
CA PHE A 40 4.16 4.93 -23.63
C PHE A 40 5.40 4.04 -23.56
N LEU A 41 5.25 2.78 -23.10
CA LEU A 41 6.35 1.82 -22.97
C LEU A 41 7.00 1.54 -24.35
N ARG A 42 6.20 1.40 -25.41
CA ARG A 42 6.70 1.28 -26.80
C ARG A 42 7.56 2.48 -27.20
N SER A 43 7.10 3.70 -26.90
CA SER A 43 7.84 4.92 -27.22
C SER A 43 9.18 4.99 -26.46
N MET A 44 9.15 4.72 -25.16
CA MET A 44 10.34 4.66 -24.30
C MET A 44 11.36 3.64 -24.79
N SER A 45 10.93 2.44 -25.15
CA SER A 45 11.81 1.38 -25.66
C SER A 45 12.51 1.79 -26.95
N LYS A 46 11.82 2.51 -27.84
CA LYS A 46 12.42 3.04 -29.09
C LYS A 46 13.46 4.10 -28.84
N VAL A 47 13.17 5.04 -27.93
CA VAL A 47 14.10 6.11 -27.54
C VAL A 47 15.36 5.50 -26.93
N LEU A 48 15.20 4.56 -25.98
CA LEU A 48 16.33 3.89 -25.34
C LEU A 48 17.23 3.14 -26.35
N LEU A 49 16.61 2.38 -27.26
CA LEU A 49 17.34 1.67 -28.32
C LEU A 49 18.10 2.64 -29.24
N SER A 50 17.50 3.79 -29.59
CA SER A 50 18.14 4.80 -30.42
C SER A 50 19.32 5.48 -29.71
N ILE A 51 19.19 5.79 -28.43
CA ILE A 51 20.27 6.36 -27.63
C ILE A 51 21.44 5.36 -27.55
N THR A 52 21.15 4.08 -27.27
CA THR A 52 22.18 3.02 -27.21
C THR A 52 22.91 2.87 -28.53
N ALA A 53 22.20 2.85 -29.66
CA ALA A 53 22.80 2.77 -30.97
C ALA A 53 23.69 3.98 -31.29
N CYS A 54 23.24 5.19 -30.91
CA CYS A 54 24.01 6.43 -31.09
C CYS A 54 25.31 6.41 -30.31
N ILE A 55 25.29 5.97 -29.04
CA ILE A 55 26.48 5.84 -28.21
C ILE A 55 27.45 4.80 -28.79
N CYS A 56 26.95 3.65 -29.26
CA CYS A 56 27.77 2.63 -29.89
C CYS A 56 28.45 3.12 -31.17
N ILE A 57 27.74 3.83 -32.02
CA ILE A 57 28.29 4.42 -33.26
C ILE A 57 29.34 5.47 -32.93
N SER A 58 29.05 6.36 -31.96
CA SER A 58 29.96 7.41 -31.51
C SER A 58 31.29 6.83 -31.00
N GLY A 59 31.24 5.70 -30.30
CA GLY A 59 32.45 5.03 -29.80
C GLY A 59 33.36 4.39 -30.88
N LEU A 60 32.89 4.30 -32.14
CA LEU A 60 33.68 3.77 -33.25
C LEU A 60 34.68 4.80 -33.82
N PHE A 61 34.45 6.08 -33.61
CA PHE A 61 35.30 7.12 -34.14
C PHE A 61 36.36 7.51 -33.12
N THR A 62 37.65 7.55 -33.53
CA THR A 62 38.77 7.92 -32.65
C THR A 62 38.64 9.35 -32.11
N THR A 63 38.13 10.26 -32.92
CA THR A 63 37.94 11.67 -32.57
C THR A 63 36.84 11.87 -31.48
N THR A 64 35.82 11.01 -31.46
CA THR A 64 34.68 11.08 -30.51
C THR A 64 34.83 10.07 -29.37
N LYS A 65 35.87 9.23 -29.39
CA LYS A 65 36.11 8.23 -28.36
C LYS A 65 36.34 8.84 -26.97
N ALA A 66 37.08 9.96 -26.94
CA ALA A 66 37.24 10.74 -25.71
C ALA A 66 35.90 11.33 -25.25
N LEU A 67 35.09 11.82 -26.17
CA LEU A 67 33.75 12.36 -25.86
C LEU A 67 32.82 11.27 -25.36
N SER A 68 32.82 10.09 -25.99
CA SER A 68 32.03 8.94 -25.54
C SER A 68 32.45 8.45 -24.14
N ALA A 69 33.76 8.43 -23.85
CA ALA A 69 34.28 8.11 -22.52
C ALA A 69 33.86 9.17 -21.50
N THR A 70 33.90 10.46 -21.85
CA THR A 70 33.42 11.55 -20.98
C THR A 70 31.92 11.47 -20.74
N LEU A 71 31.12 11.14 -21.75
CA LEU A 71 29.67 10.92 -21.60
C LEU A 71 29.37 9.73 -20.69
N LEU A 72 30.14 8.63 -20.79
CA LEU A 72 30.00 7.48 -19.92
C LEU A 72 30.39 7.78 -18.47
N THR A 73 31.46 8.56 -18.25
CA THR A 73 31.86 8.99 -16.89
C THR A 73 30.90 10.04 -16.32
N SER A 74 30.34 10.91 -17.15
CA SER A 74 29.30 11.87 -16.73
C SER A 74 27.94 11.23 -16.53
N SER A 75 27.74 9.98 -17.01
CA SER A 75 26.49 9.25 -16.84
C SER A 75 26.18 8.91 -15.38
N SER A 76 27.18 8.89 -14.51
CA SER A 76 26.98 8.70 -13.07
C SER A 76 26.09 9.80 -12.47
N LEU A 77 26.25 11.05 -12.91
CA LEU A 77 25.41 12.16 -12.50
C LEU A 77 23.97 11.99 -13.03
N LEU A 78 23.82 11.59 -14.29
CA LEU A 78 22.50 11.31 -14.88
C LEU A 78 21.79 10.13 -14.16
N VAL A 79 22.53 9.06 -13.86
CA VAL A 79 21.99 7.93 -13.09
C VAL A 79 21.55 8.38 -11.70
N ALA A 80 22.33 9.23 -11.04
CA ALA A 80 21.94 9.79 -9.74
C ALA A 80 20.66 10.62 -9.83
N ILE A 81 20.55 11.52 -10.84
CA ILE A 81 19.35 12.34 -11.05
C ILE A 81 18.12 11.47 -11.33
N VAL A 82 18.24 10.48 -12.21
CA VAL A 82 17.16 9.54 -12.53
C VAL A 82 16.81 8.70 -11.30
N GLY A 83 17.82 8.26 -10.53
CA GLY A 83 17.62 7.54 -9.28
C GLY A 83 16.83 8.33 -8.25
N PHE A 84 17.18 9.61 -8.04
CA PHE A 84 16.40 10.50 -7.17
C PHE A 84 14.98 10.73 -7.69
N ALA A 85 14.80 10.90 -9.01
CA ALA A 85 13.47 11.05 -9.59
C ALA A 85 12.60 9.77 -9.43
N ALA A 86 13.24 8.59 -9.45
CA ALA A 86 12.56 7.30 -9.29
C ALA A 86 12.41 6.87 -7.82
N GLN A 87 13.05 7.52 -6.87
CA GLN A 87 13.15 7.12 -5.46
C GLN A 87 11.80 6.82 -4.84
N GLN A 88 10.79 7.68 -5.06
CA GLN A 88 9.47 7.48 -4.47
C GLN A 88 8.78 6.24 -5.02
N VAL A 89 8.88 5.99 -6.32
CA VAL A 89 8.28 4.80 -6.95
C VAL A 89 8.94 3.53 -6.43
N LEU A 90 10.28 3.52 -6.28
CA LEU A 90 11.02 2.40 -5.71
C LEU A 90 10.66 2.19 -4.24
N ALA A 91 10.52 3.26 -3.47
CA ALA A 91 10.09 3.19 -2.07
C ALA A 91 8.70 2.55 -1.93
N ASP A 92 7.74 2.90 -2.81
CA ASP A 92 6.40 2.31 -2.81
C ASP A 92 6.45 0.80 -3.09
N VAL A 93 7.24 0.38 -4.10
CA VAL A 93 7.40 -1.02 -4.49
C VAL A 93 8.06 -1.84 -3.37
N ILE A 94 9.19 -1.35 -2.83
CA ILE A 94 9.90 -2.04 -1.75
C ILE A 94 9.01 -2.15 -0.51
N SER A 95 8.29 -1.08 -0.16
CA SER A 95 7.34 -1.08 0.96
C SER A 95 6.20 -2.07 0.73
N GLY A 96 5.68 -2.17 -0.49
CA GLY A 96 4.65 -3.17 -0.83
C GLY A 96 5.13 -4.60 -0.64
N ILE A 97 6.36 -4.91 -1.04
CA ILE A 97 6.98 -6.23 -0.80
C ILE A 97 7.13 -6.47 0.71
N MET A 98 7.61 -5.47 1.47
CA MET A 98 7.78 -5.59 2.92
C MET A 98 6.46 -5.80 3.65
N LEU A 99 5.41 -5.03 3.32
CA LEU A 99 4.08 -5.18 3.88
C LEU A 99 3.48 -6.57 3.58
N SER A 100 3.65 -7.06 2.35
CA SER A 100 3.20 -8.39 1.94
C SER A 100 3.94 -9.51 2.69
N TRP A 101 5.21 -9.30 3.03
CA TRP A 101 6.01 -10.26 3.78
C TRP A 101 5.69 -10.25 5.28
N SER A 102 5.73 -9.07 5.89
CA SER A 102 5.52 -8.90 7.34
C SER A 102 4.06 -9.02 7.77
N ARG A 103 3.11 -8.81 6.83
CA ARG A 103 1.67 -8.92 7.02
C ARG A 103 1.15 -8.23 8.29
N PRO A 104 1.39 -6.93 8.46
CA PRO A 104 0.82 -6.20 9.60
C PRO A 104 -0.71 -6.13 9.52
N PHE A 105 -1.29 -6.41 8.36
CA PHE A 105 -2.71 -6.58 8.09
C PHE A 105 -2.91 -7.52 6.89
N ASN A 106 -4.08 -8.10 6.78
CA ASN A 106 -4.54 -8.91 5.66
C ASN A 106 -5.73 -8.24 4.96
N LEU A 107 -6.09 -8.77 3.77
CA LEU A 107 -7.31 -8.34 3.07
C LEU A 107 -8.54 -8.67 3.92
N GLY A 108 -9.47 -7.75 4.02
CA GLY A 108 -10.70 -7.88 4.82
C GLY A 108 -10.55 -7.41 6.27
N GLU A 109 -9.36 -7.19 6.79
CA GLU A 109 -9.13 -6.74 8.16
C GLU A 109 -9.42 -5.24 8.33
N LYS A 110 -9.89 -4.89 9.52
CA LYS A 110 -10.19 -3.53 9.93
C LYS A 110 -8.93 -2.85 10.46
N VAL A 111 -8.53 -1.77 9.82
CA VAL A 111 -7.36 -0.98 10.20
C VAL A 111 -7.71 0.47 10.45
N ASN A 112 -6.99 1.06 11.41
CA ASN A 112 -7.01 2.49 11.68
C ASN A 112 -5.60 3.04 11.57
N ILE A 113 -5.39 4.01 10.68
CA ILE A 113 -4.13 4.72 10.47
C ILE A 113 -4.30 6.13 11.03
N SER A 114 -4.07 6.28 12.31
CA SER A 114 -4.34 7.51 13.07
C SER A 114 -3.60 8.72 12.51
N SER A 115 -2.36 8.55 12.03
CA SER A 115 -1.55 9.62 11.42
C SER A 115 -2.14 10.20 10.14
N LEU A 116 -3.03 9.46 9.46
CA LEU A 116 -3.73 9.88 8.24
C LEU A 116 -5.21 10.18 8.47
N GLY A 117 -5.74 9.91 9.66
CA GLY A 117 -7.17 10.01 9.96
C GLY A 117 -8.02 9.02 9.15
N ILE A 118 -7.44 7.87 8.77
CA ILE A 118 -8.11 6.87 7.90
C ILE A 118 -8.45 5.64 8.72
N SER A 119 -9.72 5.29 8.74
CA SER A 119 -10.22 4.05 9.34
C SER A 119 -11.12 3.32 8.33
N GLY A 120 -10.95 2.00 8.21
CA GLY A 120 -11.72 1.21 7.26
C GLY A 120 -11.22 -0.23 7.14
N ILE A 121 -11.68 -0.89 6.08
CA ILE A 121 -11.36 -2.29 5.77
C ILE A 121 -10.38 -2.32 4.60
N VAL A 122 -9.32 -3.12 4.71
CA VAL A 122 -8.36 -3.33 3.62
C VAL A 122 -9.06 -4.11 2.50
N GLU A 123 -9.30 -3.47 1.36
CA GLU A 123 -10.02 -4.06 0.23
C GLU A 123 -9.06 -4.70 -0.78
N ASP A 124 -7.93 -4.06 -1.05
CA ASP A 124 -6.93 -4.56 -2.01
C ASP A 124 -5.52 -4.05 -1.66
N MET A 125 -4.52 -4.78 -2.09
CA MET A 125 -3.13 -4.40 -1.98
C MET A 125 -2.38 -4.75 -3.26
N THR A 126 -1.84 -3.74 -3.91
CA THR A 126 -1.00 -3.89 -5.09
C THR A 126 0.48 -3.72 -4.72
N VAL A 127 1.38 -3.92 -5.68
CA VAL A 127 2.82 -3.72 -5.47
C VAL A 127 3.15 -2.28 -5.03
N ARG A 128 2.34 -1.27 -5.44
CA ARG A 128 2.63 0.15 -5.21
C ARG A 128 1.71 0.83 -4.21
N HIS A 129 0.47 0.39 -4.07
CA HIS A 129 -0.52 1.02 -3.21
C HIS A 129 -1.45 0.01 -2.57
N THR A 130 -2.01 0.38 -1.43
CA THR A 130 -3.06 -0.34 -0.72
C THR A 130 -4.36 0.45 -0.80
N VAL A 131 -5.48 -0.25 -0.93
CA VAL A 131 -6.83 0.33 -1.01
C VAL A 131 -7.56 0.01 0.27
N ILE A 132 -7.99 1.05 0.99
CA ILE A 132 -8.81 0.95 2.20
C ILE A 132 -10.20 1.48 1.88
N ARG A 133 -11.21 0.64 2.10
CA ARG A 133 -12.61 1.02 2.00
C ARG A 133 -13.08 1.61 3.33
N THR A 134 -13.41 2.89 3.32
CA THR A 134 -13.93 3.59 4.50
C THR A 134 -15.38 3.19 4.79
N TYR A 135 -15.86 3.51 6.00
CA TYR A 135 -17.25 3.26 6.38
C TYR A 135 -18.28 4.04 5.55
N HIS A 136 -17.87 5.12 4.88
CA HIS A 136 -18.69 5.87 3.91
C HIS A 136 -18.68 5.26 2.51
N ASN A 137 -18.13 4.03 2.35
CA ASN A 137 -18.00 3.33 1.07
C ASN A 137 -17.09 4.03 0.04
N SER A 138 -16.23 4.94 0.47
CA SER A 138 -15.16 5.52 -0.36
C SER A 138 -13.90 4.66 -0.30
N ARG A 139 -13.06 4.73 -1.34
CA ARG A 139 -11.79 4.01 -1.42
C ARG A 139 -10.65 5.01 -1.25
N MET A 140 -9.87 4.80 -0.21
CA MET A 140 -8.64 5.53 0.02
C MET A 140 -7.49 4.74 -0.59
N ILE A 141 -6.86 5.29 -1.63
CA ILE A 141 -5.71 4.67 -2.32
C ILE A 141 -4.45 5.30 -1.75
N ILE A 142 -3.69 4.51 -1.00
CA ILE A 142 -2.57 5.01 -0.22
C ILE A 142 -1.28 4.35 -0.73
N PRO A 143 -0.23 5.11 -1.09
CA PRO A 143 1.07 4.55 -1.45
C PRO A 143 1.62 3.66 -0.34
N ASN A 144 2.18 2.51 -0.69
CA ASN A 144 2.68 1.55 0.30
C ASN A 144 3.80 2.13 1.18
N SER A 145 4.63 3.03 0.64
CA SER A 145 5.68 3.71 1.41
C SER A 145 5.13 4.60 2.53
N VAL A 146 3.91 5.13 2.37
CA VAL A 146 3.23 5.93 3.39
C VAL A 146 2.72 5.02 4.50
N ILE A 147 2.04 3.94 4.14
CA ILE A 147 1.53 2.94 5.09
C ILE A 147 2.66 2.29 5.89
N ASN A 148 3.75 1.91 5.23
CA ASN A 148 4.90 1.25 5.87
C ASN A 148 5.59 2.12 6.94
N LYS A 149 5.41 3.44 6.89
CA LYS A 149 5.93 4.40 7.88
C LYS A 149 4.91 4.78 8.95
N ALA A 150 3.64 4.47 8.73
CA ALA A 150 2.56 4.85 9.62
C ALA A 150 2.41 3.88 10.79
N ILE A 151 1.83 4.37 11.87
CA ILE A 151 1.35 3.51 12.96
C ILE A 151 0.00 2.95 12.53
N ILE A 152 -0.09 1.64 12.48
CA ILE A 152 -1.28 0.89 12.08
C ILE A 152 -1.87 0.23 13.32
N GLU A 153 -3.08 0.58 13.65
CA GLU A 153 -3.90 -0.15 14.60
C GLU A 153 -4.74 -1.16 13.82
N ASN A 154 -4.48 -2.44 14.04
CA ASN A 154 -5.19 -3.53 13.38
C ASN A 154 -6.07 -4.23 14.42
N SER A 155 -7.38 -4.12 14.24
CA SER A 155 -8.36 -4.68 15.19
C SER A 155 -8.51 -6.20 15.09
N ASN A 156 -8.00 -6.82 14.02
CA ASN A 156 -8.09 -8.26 13.78
C ASN A 156 -6.72 -8.98 13.89
N TYR A 157 -5.66 -8.28 14.34
CA TYR A 157 -4.33 -8.87 14.39
C TYR A 157 -4.25 -9.99 15.44
N ASN A 158 -4.06 -11.23 14.98
CA ASN A 158 -4.01 -12.46 15.80
C ASN A 158 -5.27 -12.77 16.61
N ASN A 159 -6.33 -11.98 16.53
CA ASN A 159 -7.56 -12.16 17.29
C ASN A 159 -8.73 -11.50 16.55
N ASP A 160 -9.84 -12.19 16.43
CA ASP A 160 -11.05 -11.66 15.79
C ASP A 160 -11.98 -10.92 16.78
N TYR A 161 -11.60 -10.85 18.07
CA TYR A 161 -12.42 -10.21 19.08
C TYR A 161 -12.09 -8.72 19.19
N ILE A 162 -13.12 -7.89 19.08
CA ILE A 162 -13.02 -6.44 19.23
C ILE A 162 -13.70 -6.01 20.52
N GLY A 163 -12.94 -5.39 21.43
CA GLY A 163 -13.47 -4.78 22.64
C GLY A 163 -14.10 -3.42 22.34
N ASN A 164 -15.42 -3.32 22.46
CA ASN A 164 -16.15 -2.06 22.32
C ASN A 164 -16.57 -1.54 23.70
N TYR A 165 -16.52 -0.24 23.89
CA TYR A 165 -17.04 0.41 25.07
C TYR A 165 -18.48 0.88 24.85
N MET A 166 -19.37 0.47 25.74
CA MET A 166 -20.73 0.98 25.80
C MET A 166 -20.88 1.84 27.04
N GLU A 167 -21.34 3.07 26.88
CA GLU A 167 -21.52 4.01 27.97
C GLU A 167 -22.99 4.44 28.01
N ILE A 168 -23.58 4.39 29.21
CA ILE A 168 -24.99 4.77 29.45
C ILE A 168 -25.04 5.65 30.69
N ALA A 169 -25.69 6.80 30.59
CA ALA A 169 -25.94 7.68 31.72
C ALA A 169 -27.23 7.26 32.42
N VAL A 170 -27.21 7.15 33.73
CA VAL A 170 -28.38 6.90 34.59
C VAL A 170 -28.52 8.06 35.59
N SER A 171 -29.78 8.38 35.94
CA SER A 171 -30.04 9.47 36.91
C SER A 171 -29.41 9.16 38.28
N TYR A 172 -29.04 10.21 39.00
CA TYR A 172 -28.58 10.10 40.40
C TYR A 172 -29.62 9.49 41.36
N GLU A 173 -30.90 9.56 40.96
CA GLU A 173 -32.00 8.97 41.74
C GLU A 173 -32.23 7.49 41.41
N SER A 174 -31.56 6.96 40.40
CA SER A 174 -31.72 5.55 40.01
C SER A 174 -31.04 4.59 40.98
N ASP A 175 -31.61 3.40 41.13
CA ASP A 175 -30.92 2.30 41.78
C ASP A 175 -29.74 1.86 40.94
N LEU A 176 -28.54 2.17 41.42
CA LEU A 176 -27.31 1.93 40.68
C LEU A 176 -26.99 0.46 40.52
N GLU A 177 -27.25 -0.36 41.55
CA GLU A 177 -26.98 -1.80 41.50
C GLU A 177 -27.89 -2.48 40.50
N LEU A 178 -29.17 -2.15 40.51
CA LEU A 178 -30.16 -2.63 39.55
C LEU A 178 -29.82 -2.20 38.12
N ALA A 179 -29.43 -0.93 37.93
CA ALA A 179 -29.02 -0.41 36.61
C ALA A 179 -27.82 -1.18 36.04
N MET A 180 -26.83 -1.46 36.86
CA MET A 180 -25.63 -2.23 36.47
C MET A 180 -25.99 -3.69 36.16
N GLU A 181 -26.89 -4.31 36.91
CA GLU A 181 -27.35 -5.68 36.68
C GLU A 181 -28.13 -5.77 35.37
N VAL A 182 -29.12 -4.90 35.15
CA VAL A 182 -29.92 -4.85 33.91
C VAL A 182 -29.02 -4.62 32.69
N MET A 183 -28.06 -3.69 32.78
CA MET A 183 -27.11 -3.43 31.71
C MET A 183 -26.28 -4.69 31.40
N ARG A 184 -25.78 -5.35 32.43
CA ARG A 184 -24.97 -6.58 32.31
C ARG A 184 -25.76 -7.70 31.62
N ASP A 185 -26.96 -7.98 32.11
CA ASP A 185 -27.81 -9.06 31.61
C ASP A 185 -28.27 -8.82 30.18
N THR A 186 -28.63 -7.58 29.87
CA THR A 186 -29.04 -7.20 28.51
C THR A 186 -27.90 -7.40 27.53
N ILE A 187 -26.70 -6.93 27.85
CA ILE A 187 -25.51 -7.08 27.00
C ILE A 187 -25.13 -8.58 26.90
N ALA A 188 -25.08 -9.29 28.01
CA ALA A 188 -24.67 -10.70 28.05
C ALA A 188 -25.60 -11.63 27.27
N SER A 189 -26.89 -11.27 27.14
CA SER A 189 -27.87 -12.03 26.37
C SER A 189 -27.81 -11.77 24.87
N HIS A 190 -27.11 -10.74 24.41
CA HIS A 190 -27.07 -10.39 23.01
C HIS A 190 -26.23 -11.41 22.20
N PRO A 191 -26.72 -11.92 21.04
CA PRO A 191 -26.08 -13.00 20.28
C PRO A 191 -24.72 -12.66 19.70
N LEU A 192 -24.40 -11.38 19.47
CA LEU A 192 -23.11 -10.92 18.95
C LEU A 192 -22.05 -10.73 20.04
N VAL A 193 -22.40 -10.88 21.32
CA VAL A 193 -21.46 -10.71 22.42
C VAL A 193 -20.75 -12.03 22.69
N THR A 194 -19.45 -12.02 22.50
CA THR A 194 -18.59 -13.18 22.70
C THR A 194 -18.04 -13.21 24.13
N ASP A 195 -17.99 -14.39 24.71
CA ASP A 195 -17.37 -14.63 26.01
C ASP A 195 -15.88 -14.95 25.81
N ILE A 196 -15.01 -14.00 26.17
CA ILE A 196 -13.55 -14.14 26.03
C ILE A 196 -12.87 -14.67 27.31
N ARG A 197 -13.63 -14.99 28.35
CA ARG A 197 -13.06 -15.48 29.62
C ARG A 197 -12.37 -16.82 29.40
N THR A 198 -11.21 -16.99 29.99
CA THR A 198 -10.47 -18.25 29.96
C THR A 198 -11.22 -19.34 30.79
N ASP A 199 -11.82 -18.91 31.92
CA ASP A 199 -12.70 -19.75 32.73
C ASP A 199 -14.10 -19.12 32.77
N GLN A 200 -15.05 -19.80 32.11
CA GLN A 200 -16.43 -19.32 32.02
C GLN A 200 -17.22 -19.49 33.33
N THR A 201 -16.64 -20.20 34.31
CA THR A 201 -17.26 -20.41 35.64
C THR A 201 -16.93 -19.28 36.61
N GLU A 202 -15.88 -18.49 36.34
CA GLU A 202 -15.47 -17.39 37.21
C GLU A 202 -15.82 -16.01 36.63
N GLY A 203 -16.47 -15.19 37.46
CA GLY A 203 -16.80 -13.80 37.16
C GLY A 203 -17.96 -13.60 36.17
N ASN A 204 -18.18 -12.39 35.74
CA ASN A 204 -19.26 -12.03 34.83
C ASN A 204 -18.78 -11.99 33.38
N LYS A 205 -19.59 -12.47 32.41
CA LYS A 205 -19.36 -12.40 30.97
C LYS A 205 -19.11 -10.96 30.51
N VAL A 206 -19.80 -10.00 31.12
CA VAL A 206 -19.69 -8.56 30.84
C VAL A 206 -19.36 -7.84 32.14
N ASN A 207 -18.30 -7.03 32.14
CA ASN A 207 -17.97 -6.20 33.26
C ASN A 207 -18.59 -4.81 33.09
N VAL A 208 -19.44 -4.43 34.03
CA VAL A 208 -20.09 -3.12 34.11
C VAL A 208 -19.56 -2.39 35.32
N ALA A 209 -19.12 -1.16 35.17
CA ALA A 209 -18.58 -0.33 36.22
C ALA A 209 -19.04 1.13 36.08
N VAL A 210 -18.99 1.87 37.15
CA VAL A 210 -19.15 3.33 37.10
C VAL A 210 -17.88 3.90 36.47
N LYS A 211 -18.04 4.67 35.39
CA LYS A 211 -16.96 5.38 34.72
C LYS A 211 -16.67 6.71 35.41
N GLU A 212 -17.70 7.51 35.58
CA GLU A 212 -17.60 8.85 36.15
C GLU A 212 -18.96 9.33 36.64
N LEU A 213 -18.92 10.34 37.50
CA LEU A 213 -20.09 11.10 37.93
C LEU A 213 -20.18 12.34 37.03
N GLY A 214 -21.15 12.33 36.09
CA GLY A 214 -21.36 13.42 35.15
C GLY A 214 -22.27 14.51 35.72
N ASP A 215 -22.42 15.60 34.98
CA ASP A 215 -23.25 16.75 35.41
C ASP A 215 -24.73 16.37 35.58
N ASP A 216 -25.25 15.50 34.74
CA ASP A 216 -26.68 15.12 34.70
C ASP A 216 -26.96 13.68 35.20
N GLY A 217 -25.93 12.96 35.65
CA GLY A 217 -26.11 11.58 36.13
C GLY A 217 -24.82 10.76 36.22
N ILE A 218 -24.97 9.52 36.59
CA ILE A 218 -23.88 8.54 36.75
C ILE A 218 -23.64 7.85 35.40
N ILE A 219 -22.43 7.89 34.89
CA ILE A 219 -22.06 7.22 33.63
C ILE A 219 -21.56 5.81 33.91
N LEU A 220 -22.33 4.82 33.47
CA LEU A 220 -21.95 3.42 33.49
C LEU A 220 -21.17 3.06 32.24
N LYS A 221 -20.15 2.24 32.36
CA LYS A 221 -19.34 1.73 31.27
C LYS A 221 -19.31 0.21 31.31
N ALA A 222 -19.57 -0.40 30.16
CA ALA A 222 -19.36 -1.82 29.92
C ALA A 222 -18.31 -2.03 28.83
N THR A 223 -17.47 -3.07 28.97
CA THR A 223 -16.63 -3.57 27.90
C THR A 223 -17.33 -4.74 27.26
N VAL A 224 -17.62 -4.64 25.96
CA VAL A 224 -18.37 -5.62 25.17
C VAL A 224 -17.45 -6.20 24.12
N TRP A 225 -17.29 -7.50 24.12
CA TRP A 225 -16.47 -8.19 23.10
C TRP A 225 -17.37 -8.78 22.02
N THR A 226 -17.06 -8.45 20.78
CA THR A 226 -17.83 -8.89 19.60
C THR A 226 -16.92 -9.44 18.53
#